data_54580e8ea2b4443441a56a4fecb59e13
#
_entry.id   54580e8ea2b4443441a56a4fecb59e13
#
_cell.length_a   1.000
_cell.length_b   1.000
_cell.length_c   1.000
_cell.angle_alpha   90.00
_cell.angle_beta   90.00
_cell.angle_gamma   90.00
#
_symmetry.space_group_name_H-M   'P 1'
#
loop_
_entity.id
_entity.type
_entity.pdbx_description
1 polymer ?
#
loop_
_entity_poly.entity_id
_entity_poly.type
_entity_poly.pdbx_seq_one_letter_code
_entity_poly.pdbx_strand_id
1 'polypeptide(L)'
;RLVVAGDDGAESNESQSAEVLNLHNFYAEHCNLPRANRKEHLKQVVRGVSQGKIEMPDEFAHAAPDLRPRIWPRSMFAKLELQQRIEGGNEVDVPRYLIGNNLSLGLVYDLPHSMRSISGDDLKGWDVSWYEAMEAAKEALTEMEFAVAKIGDHLYASASGDNYDASRLILIDFIRQMEVDGDHIAMIPNRDTLLVTGSNDDEGLAMMA
;
A
#
# COMPACT_ATOMS: atom_id res chain seq x y z
N ARG A 1 -7.38 6.27 -17.92
CA ARG A 1 -6.17 7.02 -17.58
C ARG A 1 -6.47 8.49 -17.79
N LEU A 2 -6.56 9.23 -16.71
CA LEU A 2 -6.70 10.68 -16.77
C LEU A 2 -5.32 11.30 -16.54
N VAL A 3 -4.91 12.21 -17.42
CA VAL A 3 -3.70 13.04 -17.23
C VAL A 3 -4.22 14.43 -16.94
N VAL A 4 -3.90 14.97 -15.77
CA VAL A 4 -4.21 16.37 -15.45
C VAL A 4 -3.05 17.21 -15.92
N ALA A 5 -3.28 18.07 -16.92
CA ALA A 5 -2.34 19.12 -17.32
C ALA A 5 -2.53 20.32 -16.38
N GLY A 6 -1.45 20.79 -15.78
CA GLY A 6 -1.47 22.02 -14.98
C GLY A 6 -1.76 23.25 -15.84
N ASP A 7 -2.40 24.25 -15.24
CA ASP A 7 -2.74 25.55 -15.84
C ASP A 7 -1.45 26.37 -16.02
N ASP A 8 -1.20 26.81 -17.26
CA ASP A 8 -0.01 27.60 -17.63
C ASP A 8 -0.10 29.02 -17.09
N GLY A 9 0.54 29.28 -15.97
CA GLY A 9 0.62 30.65 -15.48
C GLY A 9 1.40 30.91 -14.21
N ALA A 10 2.67 30.49 -14.13
CA ALA A 10 3.75 31.17 -13.38
C ALA A 10 5.05 30.37 -13.51
N GLU A 11 6.12 31.02 -13.91
CA GLU A 11 7.47 30.48 -13.94
C GLU A 11 7.91 30.09 -12.52
N SER A 12 7.84 28.80 -12.18
CA SER A 12 8.65 28.18 -11.15
C SER A 12 9.11 26.84 -11.68
N ASN A 13 10.41 26.69 -11.73
CA ASN A 13 11.18 25.55 -12.22
C ASN A 13 11.07 24.36 -11.24
N GLU A 14 9.85 23.82 -11.07
CA GLU A 14 9.59 22.55 -10.43
C GLU A 14 9.11 21.58 -11.50
N SER A 15 9.91 20.56 -11.78
CA SER A 15 9.55 19.45 -12.66
C SER A 15 8.27 18.79 -12.14
N GLN A 16 7.12 19.18 -12.71
CA GLN A 16 5.83 18.55 -12.43
C GLN A 16 5.85 17.15 -13.02
N SER A 17 6.11 16.15 -12.19
CA SER A 17 5.82 14.76 -12.53
C SER A 17 4.30 14.62 -12.69
N ALA A 18 3.85 14.20 -13.87
CA ALA A 18 2.43 13.95 -14.12
C ALA A 18 1.90 12.88 -13.15
N GLU A 19 1.07 13.29 -12.21
CA GLU A 19 0.44 12.40 -11.24
C GLU A 19 -0.56 11.48 -11.96
N VAL A 20 -0.31 10.18 -11.93
CA VAL A 20 -1.20 9.17 -12.53
C VAL A 20 -2.18 8.67 -11.49
N LEU A 21 -3.42 9.12 -11.55
CA LEU A 21 -4.50 8.68 -10.69
C LEU A 21 -5.12 7.36 -11.17
N ASN A 22 -5.22 6.40 -10.27
CA ASN A 22 -5.97 5.18 -10.51
C ASN A 22 -7.42 5.34 -10.03
N LEU A 23 -8.31 5.69 -10.94
CA LEU A 23 -9.72 5.93 -10.65
C LEU A 23 -10.57 4.64 -10.51
N HIS A 24 -9.96 3.46 -10.54
CA HIS A 24 -10.72 2.21 -10.55
C HIS A 24 -11.55 2.03 -9.26
N ASN A 25 -10.95 2.28 -8.10
CA ASN A 25 -11.62 2.18 -6.81
C ASN A 25 -12.76 3.21 -6.69
N PHE A 26 -12.51 4.44 -7.11
CA PHE A 26 -13.54 5.49 -7.15
C PHE A 26 -14.70 5.12 -8.07
N TYR A 27 -14.41 4.50 -9.21
CA TYR A 27 -15.45 4.07 -10.14
C TYR A 27 -16.29 2.93 -9.57
N ALA A 28 -15.67 1.95 -8.93
CA ALA A 28 -16.35 0.85 -8.27
C ALA A 28 -17.27 1.36 -7.14
N GLU A 29 -16.77 2.25 -6.28
CA GLU A 29 -17.56 2.90 -5.23
C GLU A 29 -18.71 3.71 -5.83
N HIS A 30 -18.43 4.53 -6.84
CA HIS A 30 -19.46 5.31 -7.54
C HIS A 30 -20.59 4.46 -8.10
N CYS A 31 -20.28 3.30 -8.67
CA CYS A 31 -21.27 2.38 -9.21
C CYS A 31 -22.16 1.76 -8.12
N ASN A 32 -21.59 1.53 -6.93
CA ASN A 32 -22.32 0.95 -5.79
C ASN A 32 -23.19 1.97 -5.04
N LEU A 33 -22.95 3.27 -5.23
CA LEU A 33 -23.75 4.31 -4.57
C LEU A 33 -25.16 4.48 -5.19
N PRO A 34 -26.16 4.82 -4.36
CA PRO A 34 -27.45 5.27 -4.85
C PRO A 34 -27.31 6.47 -5.81
N ARG A 35 -28.13 6.52 -6.87
CA ARG A 35 -28.03 7.58 -7.90
C ARG A 35 -28.06 9.00 -7.33
N ALA A 36 -28.81 9.23 -6.24
CA ALA A 36 -28.90 10.53 -5.58
C ALA A 36 -27.55 11.02 -5.02
N ASN A 37 -26.67 10.09 -4.58
CA ASN A 37 -25.42 10.41 -3.92
C ASN A 37 -24.23 10.52 -4.90
N ARG A 38 -24.39 10.03 -6.13
CA ARG A 38 -23.30 9.93 -7.11
C ARG A 38 -22.70 11.30 -7.49
N LYS A 39 -23.53 12.33 -7.58
CA LYS A 39 -23.06 13.68 -7.93
C LYS A 39 -22.19 14.30 -6.84
N GLU A 40 -22.54 14.05 -5.57
CA GLU A 40 -21.75 14.56 -4.45
C GLU A 40 -20.45 13.80 -4.29
N HIS A 41 -20.49 12.48 -4.45
CA HIS A 41 -19.30 11.64 -4.50
C HIS A 41 -18.31 12.10 -5.58
N LEU A 42 -18.78 12.37 -6.81
CA LEU A 42 -17.91 12.91 -7.87
C LEU A 42 -17.29 14.25 -7.49
N LYS A 43 -18.01 15.14 -6.82
CA LYS A 43 -17.44 16.42 -6.37
C LYS A 43 -16.36 16.21 -5.30
N GLN A 44 -16.54 15.24 -4.39
CA GLN A 44 -15.55 14.90 -3.36
C GLN A 44 -14.29 14.32 -4.01
N VAL A 45 -14.43 13.40 -4.98
CA VAL A 45 -13.31 12.85 -5.76
C VAL A 45 -12.56 13.96 -6.49
N VAL A 46 -13.27 14.84 -7.21
CA VAL A 46 -12.65 15.96 -7.94
C VAL A 46 -11.93 16.91 -6.98
N ARG A 47 -12.52 17.22 -5.82
CA ARG A 47 -11.84 18.04 -4.80
C ARG A 47 -10.58 17.37 -4.28
N GLY A 48 -10.62 16.08 -3.91
CA GLY A 48 -9.47 15.34 -3.45
C GLY A 48 -8.33 15.33 -4.48
N VAL A 49 -8.68 15.17 -5.77
CA VAL A 49 -7.73 15.21 -6.89
C VAL A 49 -7.18 16.62 -7.12
N SER A 50 -8.03 17.65 -7.02
CA SER A 50 -7.64 19.06 -7.30
C SER A 50 -6.84 19.70 -6.17
N GLN A 51 -6.94 19.18 -4.94
CA GLN A 51 -6.18 19.69 -3.79
C GLN A 51 -4.71 19.20 -3.74
N GLY A 52 -4.33 18.28 -4.63
CA GLY A 52 -2.98 18.01 -5.16
C GLY A 52 -1.84 17.67 -4.20
N LYS A 53 -1.95 17.88 -2.91
CA LYS A 53 -0.95 17.43 -1.92
C LYS A 53 -1.68 16.89 -0.70
N ILE A 54 -1.42 15.62 -0.36
CA ILE A 54 -1.76 15.10 0.96
C ILE A 54 -0.87 15.87 1.95
N GLU A 55 -1.49 16.76 2.74
CA GLU A 55 -0.79 17.42 3.83
C GLU A 55 -0.52 16.39 4.92
N MET A 56 0.75 16.23 5.26
CA MET A 56 1.16 15.35 6.35
C MET A 56 1.00 16.10 7.66
N PRO A 57 0.53 15.44 8.73
CA PRO A 57 0.55 16.04 10.06
C PRO A 57 1.99 16.42 10.47
N ASP A 58 2.13 17.57 11.14
CA ASP A 58 3.43 18.03 11.63
C ASP A 58 3.97 17.14 12.76
N GLU A 59 3.09 16.50 13.52
CA GLU A 59 3.45 15.64 14.64
C GLU A 59 3.22 14.17 14.31
N PHE A 60 4.20 13.32 14.60
CA PHE A 60 4.12 11.88 14.40
C PHE A 60 2.90 11.24 15.08
N ALA A 61 2.56 11.66 16.28
CA ALA A 61 1.42 11.13 17.04
C ALA A 61 0.08 11.30 16.29
N HIS A 62 -0.04 12.32 15.46
CA HIS A 62 -1.24 12.54 14.65
C HIS A 62 -1.21 11.76 13.33
N ALA A 63 -0.02 11.41 12.83
CA ALA A 63 0.13 10.60 11.63
C ALA A 63 0.03 9.09 11.91
N ALA A 64 0.52 8.64 13.06
CA ALA A 64 0.68 7.24 13.41
C ALA A 64 -0.59 6.37 13.24
N PRO A 65 -1.81 6.85 13.62
CA PRO A 65 -3.03 6.06 13.43
C PRO A 65 -3.37 5.73 11.98
N ASP A 66 -2.91 6.57 11.03
CA ASP A 66 -3.16 6.41 9.59
C ASP A 66 -1.93 5.86 8.84
N LEU A 67 -0.85 5.53 9.55
CA LEU A 67 0.28 4.83 8.95
C LEU A 67 -0.07 3.36 8.72
N ARG A 68 0.33 2.86 7.56
CA ARG A 68 0.17 1.43 7.23
C ARG A 68 1.44 0.88 6.61
N PRO A 69 1.83 -0.35 6.95
CA PRO A 69 2.88 -1.05 6.23
C PRO A 69 2.37 -1.42 4.84
N ARG A 70 3.22 -1.31 3.83
CA ARG A 70 2.87 -1.65 2.45
C ARG A 70 3.92 -2.54 1.83
N ILE A 71 3.46 -3.64 1.22
CA ILE A 71 4.32 -4.52 0.43
C ILE A 71 4.13 -4.21 -1.06
N TRP A 72 5.25 -4.04 -1.76
CA TRP A 72 5.31 -3.84 -3.21
C TRP A 72 6.25 -4.85 -3.87
N PRO A 73 6.05 -5.14 -5.15
CA PRO A 73 7.08 -5.80 -5.95
C PRO A 73 8.34 -4.92 -5.99
N ARG A 74 9.50 -5.51 -5.77
CA ARG A 74 10.79 -4.80 -5.88
C ARG A 74 10.98 -4.12 -7.25
N SER A 75 10.46 -4.74 -8.31
CA SER A 75 10.50 -4.22 -9.68
C SER A 75 9.81 -2.85 -9.83
N MET A 76 8.85 -2.52 -8.97
CA MET A 76 8.20 -1.21 -9.00
C MET A 76 9.22 -0.10 -8.70
N PHE A 77 10.02 -0.24 -7.66
CA PHE A 77 11.05 0.74 -7.30
C PHE A 77 12.17 0.82 -8.33
N ALA A 78 12.60 -0.32 -8.86
CA ALA A 78 13.58 -0.34 -9.95
C ALA A 78 13.10 0.44 -11.19
N LYS A 79 11.82 0.33 -11.52
CA LYS A 79 11.20 1.10 -12.60
C LYS A 79 11.16 2.61 -12.28
N LEU A 80 10.79 2.98 -11.06
CA LEU A 80 10.76 4.40 -10.62
C LEU A 80 12.15 5.01 -10.64
N GLU A 81 13.15 4.32 -10.12
CA GLU A 81 14.55 4.76 -10.13
C GLU A 81 15.10 4.93 -11.55
N LEU A 82 14.75 4.00 -12.45
CA LEU A 82 15.14 4.11 -13.86
C LEU A 82 14.46 5.32 -14.53
N GLN A 83 13.17 5.52 -14.29
CA GLN A 83 12.41 6.63 -14.84
C GLN A 83 13.00 7.96 -14.38
N GLN A 84 13.28 8.12 -13.09
CA GLN A 84 13.89 9.34 -12.55
C GLN A 84 15.28 9.62 -13.12
N ARG A 85 16.12 8.58 -13.32
CA ARG A 85 17.42 8.75 -13.98
C ARG A 85 17.28 9.25 -15.42
N ILE A 86 16.28 8.78 -16.16
CA ILE A 86 16.02 9.21 -17.55
C ILE A 86 15.52 10.66 -17.57
N GLU A 87 14.67 11.04 -16.62
CA GLU A 87 14.05 12.37 -16.55
C GLU A 87 14.96 13.41 -15.85
N GLY A 88 16.12 13.00 -15.34
CA GLY A 88 17.05 13.88 -14.62
C GLY A 88 16.54 14.33 -13.25
N GLY A 89 15.59 13.58 -12.67
CA GLY A 89 14.99 13.86 -11.36
C GLY A 89 15.88 13.40 -10.18
N ASN A 90 15.43 13.73 -8.98
CA ASN A 90 16.10 13.33 -7.73
C ASN A 90 15.91 11.83 -7.46
N GLU A 91 16.77 11.28 -6.59
CA GLU A 91 16.67 9.89 -6.14
C GLU A 91 15.33 9.61 -5.43
N VAL A 92 14.81 8.37 -5.57
CA VAL A 92 13.57 7.93 -4.89
C VAL A 92 13.81 7.85 -3.40
N ASP A 93 13.39 8.85 -2.65
CA ASP A 93 13.50 8.90 -1.19
C ASP A 93 12.29 8.22 -0.52
N VAL A 94 12.16 6.90 -0.72
CA VAL A 94 11.17 6.07 -0.03
C VAL A 94 11.90 4.98 0.73
N PRO A 95 12.05 5.12 2.06
CA PRO A 95 12.68 4.12 2.92
C PRO A 95 11.93 2.78 2.80
N ARG A 96 12.68 1.70 2.61
CA ARG A 96 12.12 0.37 2.40
C ARG A 96 13.06 -0.75 2.83
N TYR A 97 12.49 -1.85 3.27
CA TYR A 97 13.17 -3.10 3.55
C TYR A 97 12.88 -4.14 2.47
N LEU A 98 13.88 -4.95 2.14
CA LEU A 98 13.70 -6.07 1.22
C LEU A 98 13.16 -7.29 1.99
N ILE A 99 12.11 -7.89 1.46
CA ILE A 99 11.60 -9.20 1.91
C ILE A 99 11.94 -10.20 0.81
N GLY A 100 12.89 -11.08 1.11
CA GLY A 100 13.43 -12.00 0.10
C GLY A 100 14.01 -11.25 -1.10
N ASN A 101 13.85 -11.83 -2.29
CA ASN A 101 14.44 -11.26 -3.51
C ASN A 101 13.48 -10.37 -4.30
N ASN A 102 12.18 -10.47 -4.07
CA ASN A 102 11.17 -9.94 -4.98
C ASN A 102 10.26 -8.88 -4.37
N LEU A 103 10.24 -8.73 -3.05
CA LEU A 103 9.33 -7.84 -2.34
C LEU A 103 10.09 -6.73 -1.60
N SER A 104 9.42 -5.60 -1.44
CA SER A 104 9.85 -4.47 -0.64
C SER A 104 8.75 -4.08 0.33
N LEU A 105 9.10 -3.87 1.58
CA LEU A 105 8.24 -3.36 2.64
C LEU A 105 8.57 -1.90 2.89
N GLY A 106 7.58 -1.05 2.86
CA GLY A 106 7.70 0.36 3.25
C GLY A 106 6.47 0.84 3.97
N LEU A 107 6.34 2.15 4.10
CA LEU A 107 5.28 2.81 4.84
C LEU A 107 4.45 3.70 3.90
N VAL A 108 3.15 3.75 4.15
CA VAL A 108 2.23 4.69 3.53
C VAL A 108 1.43 5.42 4.60
N TYR A 109 1.07 6.65 4.31
CA TYR A 109 0.03 7.40 5.00
C TYR A 109 -1.26 7.19 4.22
N ASP A 110 -2.22 6.54 4.85
CA ASP A 110 -3.45 6.06 4.22
C ASP A 110 -4.64 6.89 4.68
N LEU A 111 -5.23 7.60 3.75
CA LEU A 111 -6.43 8.40 3.97
C LEU A 111 -7.60 7.78 3.20
N PRO A 112 -8.85 8.05 3.56
CA PRO A 112 -10.03 7.40 2.96
C PRO A 112 -10.09 7.43 1.42
N HIS A 113 -9.45 8.40 0.77
CA HIS A 113 -9.51 8.56 -0.69
C HIS A 113 -8.14 8.77 -1.35
N SER A 114 -7.07 8.71 -0.59
CA SER A 114 -5.71 8.95 -1.09
C SER A 114 -4.68 8.22 -0.23
N MET A 115 -3.56 7.89 -0.84
CA MET A 115 -2.45 7.22 -0.19
C MET A 115 -1.15 7.86 -0.65
N ARG A 116 -0.24 8.10 0.28
CA ARG A 116 1.09 8.63 0.01
C ARG A 116 2.16 7.76 0.65
N SER A 117 3.23 7.46 -0.09
CA SER A 117 4.40 6.81 0.49
C SER A 117 5.12 7.76 1.44
N ILE A 118 5.60 7.24 2.57
CA ILE A 118 6.42 7.97 3.53
C ILE A 118 7.84 8.08 2.99
N SER A 119 8.36 9.30 2.95
CA SER A 119 9.73 9.61 2.55
C SER A 119 10.67 9.63 3.76
N GLY A 120 11.99 9.64 3.48
CA GLY A 120 12.99 9.87 4.51
C GLY A 120 12.90 11.25 5.14
N ASP A 121 12.46 12.25 4.38
CA ASP A 121 12.26 13.61 4.90
C ASP A 121 11.03 13.72 5.81
N ASP A 122 9.95 12.95 5.56
CA ASP A 122 8.82 12.86 6.48
C ASP A 122 9.27 12.31 7.85
N LEU A 123 10.05 11.23 7.85
CA LEU A 123 10.57 10.64 9.10
C LEU A 123 11.48 11.61 9.86
N LYS A 124 12.34 12.34 9.16
CA LYS A 124 13.17 13.39 9.77
C LYS A 124 12.33 14.54 10.33
N GLY A 125 11.29 14.96 9.62
CA GLY A 125 10.37 16.00 10.07
C GLY A 125 9.66 15.63 11.37
N TRP A 126 9.33 14.36 11.56
CA TRP A 126 8.74 13.84 12.78
C TRP A 126 9.73 13.47 13.88
N ASP A 127 11.03 13.54 13.60
CA ASP A 127 12.11 13.10 14.51
C ASP A 127 11.94 11.64 14.99
N VAL A 128 11.52 10.75 14.06
CA VAL A 128 11.35 9.32 14.33
C VAL A 128 12.18 8.47 13.37
N SER A 129 12.61 7.32 13.87
CA SER A 129 13.27 6.33 13.03
C SER A 129 12.23 5.58 12.17
N TRP A 130 12.71 5.03 11.06
CA TRP A 130 11.89 4.13 10.23
C TRP A 130 11.33 2.95 11.04
N TYR A 131 12.10 2.45 12.00
CA TYR A 131 11.69 1.34 12.85
C TYR A 131 10.50 1.71 13.75
N GLU A 132 10.56 2.86 14.42
CA GLU A 132 9.47 3.36 15.27
C GLU A 132 8.19 3.59 14.45
N ALA A 133 8.32 4.19 13.27
CA ALA A 133 7.19 4.41 12.39
C ALA A 133 6.59 3.08 11.87
N MET A 134 7.42 2.07 11.60
CA MET A 134 6.98 0.73 11.19
C MET A 134 6.26 -0.02 12.32
N GLU A 135 6.74 0.08 13.55
CA GLU A 135 6.05 -0.54 14.70
C GLU A 135 4.67 0.10 14.92
N ALA A 136 4.56 1.43 14.84
CA ALA A 136 3.27 2.11 14.91
C ALA A 136 2.33 1.68 13.77
N ALA A 137 2.83 1.60 12.55
CA ALA A 137 2.05 1.15 11.40
C ALA A 137 1.62 -0.32 11.51
N LYS A 138 2.47 -1.18 12.09
CA LYS A 138 2.17 -2.58 12.35
C LYS A 138 1.09 -2.73 13.43
N GLU A 139 1.16 -1.92 14.49
CA GLU A 139 0.13 -1.86 15.53
C GLU A 139 -1.21 -1.45 14.92
N ALA A 140 -1.24 -0.38 14.15
CA ALA A 140 -2.42 0.07 13.43
C ALA A 140 -2.98 -0.97 12.44
N LEU A 141 -2.12 -1.79 11.80
CA LEU A 141 -2.56 -2.90 10.97
C LEU A 141 -3.19 -4.04 11.78
N THR A 142 -2.68 -4.29 13.00
CA THR A 142 -3.23 -5.34 13.89
C THR A 142 -4.62 -4.99 14.42
N GLU A 143 -4.96 -3.70 14.51
CA GLU A 143 -6.30 -3.25 14.89
C GLU A 143 -7.35 -3.43 13.77
N MET A 144 -6.89 -3.61 12.53
CA MET A 144 -7.78 -3.90 11.40
C MET A 144 -8.21 -5.36 11.41
N GLU A 145 -9.46 -5.62 10.99
CA GLU A 145 -9.96 -6.98 10.87
C GLU A 145 -9.08 -7.82 9.92
N PHE A 146 -8.64 -8.99 10.37
CA PHE A 146 -7.93 -9.93 9.54
C PHE A 146 -8.79 -11.18 9.28
N ALA A 147 -9.54 -11.16 8.20
CA ALA A 147 -10.30 -12.30 7.75
C ALA A 147 -9.42 -13.27 6.97
N VAL A 148 -9.46 -14.55 7.36
CA VAL A 148 -8.75 -15.64 6.69
C VAL A 148 -9.74 -16.75 6.38
N ALA A 149 -9.77 -17.18 5.12
CA ALA A 149 -10.52 -18.35 4.68
C ALA A 149 -9.57 -19.55 4.54
N LYS A 150 -10.01 -20.72 4.98
CA LYS A 150 -9.32 -21.98 4.70
C LYS A 150 -9.93 -22.62 3.46
N ILE A 151 -9.14 -22.87 2.44
CA ILE A 151 -9.56 -23.50 1.19
C ILE A 151 -9.18 -24.99 1.23
N GLY A 152 -10.18 -25.83 1.40
CA GLY A 152 -9.96 -27.22 1.72
C GLY A 152 -9.18 -27.35 3.04
N ASP A 153 -8.30 -28.36 3.11
CA ASP A 153 -7.40 -28.55 4.25
C ASP A 153 -5.98 -28.03 4.01
N HIS A 154 -5.73 -27.44 2.83
CA HIS A 154 -4.40 -27.22 2.28
C HIS A 154 -3.94 -25.77 2.27
N LEU A 155 -4.86 -24.79 2.15
CA LEU A 155 -4.49 -23.43 1.86
C LEU A 155 -5.26 -22.44 2.74
N TYR A 156 -4.56 -21.49 3.34
CA TYR A 156 -5.14 -20.30 3.95
C TYR A 156 -5.05 -19.14 2.97
N ALA A 157 -6.16 -18.42 2.79
CA ALA A 157 -6.21 -17.23 1.95
C ALA A 157 -6.77 -16.06 2.75
N SER A 158 -6.12 -14.92 2.67
CA SER A 158 -6.67 -13.68 3.23
C SER A 158 -7.94 -13.28 2.48
N ALA A 159 -8.88 -12.71 3.19
CA ALA A 159 -10.20 -12.33 2.68
C ALA A 159 -10.71 -11.00 3.27
N SER A 160 -9.80 -10.14 3.77
CA SER A 160 -10.16 -8.86 4.40
C SER A 160 -10.63 -7.83 3.37
N GLY A 161 -9.99 -7.81 2.17
CA GLY A 161 -10.40 -6.96 1.06
C GLY A 161 -10.19 -5.46 1.30
N ASP A 162 -9.27 -5.12 2.20
CA ASP A 162 -8.99 -3.75 2.63
C ASP A 162 -7.72 -3.14 1.99
N ASN A 163 -7.20 -3.75 0.96
CA ASN A 163 -5.94 -3.42 0.27
C ASN A 163 -4.65 -3.72 1.07
N TYR A 164 -4.74 -4.36 2.24
CA TYR A 164 -3.59 -4.67 3.11
C TYR A 164 -3.38 -6.17 3.36
N ASP A 165 -4.11 -7.03 2.64
CA ASP A 165 -3.97 -8.48 2.78
C ASP A 165 -2.51 -8.94 2.61
N ALA A 166 -1.83 -8.46 1.57
CA ALA A 166 -0.40 -8.74 1.36
C ALA A 166 0.48 -8.24 2.51
N SER A 167 0.17 -7.08 3.08
CA SER A 167 0.96 -6.45 4.15
C SER A 167 0.90 -7.24 5.46
N ARG A 168 -0.14 -8.05 5.67
CA ARG A 168 -0.28 -8.94 6.82
C ARG A 168 0.76 -10.05 6.86
N LEU A 169 1.57 -10.22 5.80
CA LEU A 169 2.76 -11.08 5.85
C LEU A 169 3.70 -10.71 7.01
N ILE A 170 3.76 -9.44 7.43
CA ILE A 170 4.62 -9.02 8.54
C ILE A 170 4.07 -9.38 9.92
N LEU A 171 2.81 -9.80 10.01
CA LEU A 171 2.19 -10.28 11.24
C LEU A 171 2.56 -11.75 11.49
N ILE A 172 3.85 -11.99 11.69
CA ILE A 172 4.44 -13.33 11.75
C ILE A 172 3.81 -14.20 12.85
N ASP A 173 3.51 -13.62 14.00
CA ASP A 173 2.93 -14.35 15.12
C ASP A 173 1.50 -14.81 14.83
N PHE A 174 0.77 -14.08 13.99
CA PHE A 174 -0.54 -14.51 13.51
C PHE A 174 -0.41 -15.64 12.47
N ILE A 175 0.54 -15.52 11.53
CA ILE A 175 0.78 -16.55 10.50
C ILE A 175 1.22 -17.86 11.15
N ARG A 176 2.05 -17.81 12.19
CA ARG A 176 2.51 -18.98 12.92
C ARG A 176 1.40 -19.77 13.64
N GLN A 177 0.25 -19.18 13.85
CA GLN A 177 -0.91 -19.85 14.44
C GLN A 177 -1.71 -20.67 13.39
N MET A 178 -1.42 -20.49 12.11
CA MET A 178 -2.04 -21.29 11.06
C MET A 178 -1.44 -22.70 11.09
N GLU A 179 -2.29 -23.70 11.22
CA GLU A 179 -1.86 -25.10 11.22
C GLU A 179 -1.51 -25.55 9.80
N VAL A 180 -0.23 -25.82 9.56
CA VAL A 180 0.30 -26.25 8.27
C VAL A 180 1.21 -27.45 8.43
N ASP A 181 1.40 -28.25 7.38
CA ASP A 181 2.35 -29.36 7.36
C ASP A 181 3.75 -28.86 6.94
N GLY A 182 4.70 -28.91 7.87
CA GLY A 182 6.07 -28.42 7.70
C GLY A 182 6.23 -26.93 8.01
N ASP A 183 7.07 -26.24 7.25
CA ASP A 183 7.32 -24.80 7.39
C ASP A 183 6.22 -23.99 6.68
N HIS A 184 5.92 -22.80 7.19
CA HIS A 184 4.98 -21.90 6.54
C HIS A 184 5.54 -21.35 5.23
N ILE A 185 4.85 -21.59 4.14
CA ILE A 185 5.14 -21.03 2.83
C ILE A 185 4.08 -19.97 2.52
N ALA A 186 4.53 -18.74 2.24
CA ALA A 186 3.64 -17.63 1.92
C ALA A 186 3.84 -17.15 0.48
N MET A 187 2.74 -16.83 -0.20
CA MET A 187 2.75 -16.22 -1.53
C MET A 187 1.87 -14.97 -1.54
N ILE A 188 2.35 -13.94 -2.22
CA ILE A 188 1.64 -12.68 -2.46
C ILE A 188 1.46 -12.49 -3.97
N PRO A 189 0.34 -12.95 -4.54
CA PRO A 189 0.06 -12.77 -5.98
C PRO A 189 -0.21 -11.30 -6.34
N ASN A 190 -0.83 -10.56 -5.43
CA ASN A 190 -1.15 -9.14 -5.56
C ASN A 190 -1.32 -8.51 -4.16
N ARG A 191 -1.60 -7.21 -4.11
CA ARG A 191 -1.74 -6.45 -2.86
C ARG A 191 -2.90 -6.89 -1.96
N ASP A 192 -3.93 -7.49 -2.57
CA ASP A 192 -5.19 -7.85 -1.89
C ASP A 192 -5.27 -9.35 -1.59
N THR A 193 -4.13 -10.05 -1.67
CA THR A 193 -4.09 -11.50 -1.49
C THR A 193 -2.80 -11.94 -0.78
N LEU A 194 -2.96 -12.64 0.32
CA LEU A 194 -1.91 -13.39 1.00
C LEU A 194 -2.38 -14.85 1.07
N LEU A 195 -1.56 -15.75 0.56
CA LEU A 195 -1.78 -17.19 0.60
C LEU A 195 -0.74 -17.83 1.51
N VAL A 196 -1.14 -18.80 2.34
CA VAL A 196 -0.24 -19.52 3.23
C VAL A 196 -0.56 -21.02 3.18
N THR A 197 0.46 -21.85 3.03
CA THR A 197 0.39 -23.32 3.10
C THR A 197 1.61 -23.90 3.80
N GLY A 198 1.69 -25.22 3.92
CA GLY A 198 2.84 -25.93 4.47
C GLY A 198 3.86 -26.33 3.40
N SER A 199 5.15 -26.38 3.79
CA SER A 199 6.23 -26.82 2.89
C SER A 199 6.14 -28.28 2.48
N ASN A 200 5.40 -29.12 3.23
CA ASN A 200 5.20 -30.54 2.96
C ASN A 200 3.81 -30.82 2.34
N ASP A 201 3.03 -29.80 2.08
CA ASP A 201 1.70 -29.91 1.47
C ASP A 201 1.78 -29.68 -0.04
N ASP A 202 2.02 -30.77 -0.80
CA ASP A 202 2.14 -30.72 -2.26
C ASP A 202 0.86 -30.19 -2.94
N GLU A 203 -0.32 -30.46 -2.37
CA GLU A 203 -1.59 -29.97 -2.91
C GLU A 203 -1.75 -28.48 -2.67
N GLY A 204 -1.46 -28.00 -1.46
CA GLY A 204 -1.44 -26.57 -1.13
C GLY A 204 -0.43 -25.80 -1.97
N LEU A 205 0.77 -26.33 -2.19
CA LEU A 205 1.78 -25.72 -3.05
C LEU A 205 1.31 -25.68 -4.52
N ALA A 206 0.65 -26.73 -5.01
CA ALA A 206 0.08 -26.75 -6.36
C ALA A 206 -1.07 -25.74 -6.54
N MET A 207 -1.86 -25.50 -5.50
CA MET A 207 -2.93 -24.48 -5.52
C MET A 207 -2.38 -23.05 -5.56
N MET A 208 -1.14 -22.81 -5.09
CA MET A 208 -0.48 -21.50 -5.16
C MET A 208 0.14 -21.22 -6.54
N ALA A 209 0.48 -22.24 -7.33
CA ALA A 209 1.22 -22.13 -8.59
C ALA A 209 0.31 -21.83 -9.79
#